data_990eaec8964cc84058e95612eabca430
#
_entry.id   990eaec8964cc84058e95612eabca430
#
_cell.length_a   1.000
_cell.length_b   1.000
_cell.length_c   1.000
_cell.angle_alpha   90.00
_cell.angle_beta   90.00
_cell.angle_gamma   90.00
#
_symmetry.space_group_name_H-M   'P 1'
#
loop_
_entity.id
_entity.type
_entity.pdbx_description
1 polymer ?
#
loop_
_entity_poly.entity_id
_entity_poly.type
_entity_poly.pdbx_seq_one_letter_code
_entity_poly.pdbx_strand_id
1 'polypeptide(L)'
;LTPNKLDVLSGDQYTAYLSDMISTVKNNTSSSLRSYTFLDKSPSNYYRKVFDNNTDWQKDMYRTAMTQNYKISVEGGDEIGMYDLSLGYTKSESTGKGTDFDRLNLRFNTDIKVFSKVNTELDIAYSQNSYHIMDNGWSESYDMQNIGSTNVLGLIQAPFISPYAYYYDENATDAYSSDRLRLSHEYAGKYAANGGTLMQNPFNFSNMINTGSNIMNEALRNPYWILQNGEGNNKNYAQTTQINLNVKPTYQVTKTFSISDRFNFNMNRGNEKYFLPVSGTTNYYLQDLGYVTSVQKTFFSKATTLQNDLRLNWENTYGAHHVNVFGGWRYNNYSYSYNYMQGYNNENDKLPILSKNMKYINYGGSNDNWIDMTYYFDANYNYKNRYFADFTVSSMAGSRFGDSTKDGFQLCGVSWGVFPSLQLGWVISSEPWFKTSKGINYLKLTAGVDQSGNDDLDYYAARTYWESVKVTHNTVGL
;
A
#
# COMPACT_ATOMS: atom_id res chain seq x y z
N LEU A 1 12.55 14.76 11.28
CA LEU A 1 12.81 13.49 11.99
C LEU A 1 14.27 13.09 11.82
N THR A 2 14.94 12.77 12.93
CA THR A 2 16.32 12.27 12.92
C THR A 2 16.30 10.75 13.06
N PRO A 3 17.08 10.02 12.26
CA PRO A 3 17.13 8.57 12.37
C PRO A 3 17.79 8.13 13.67
N ASN A 4 17.29 7.06 14.25
CA ASN A 4 17.92 6.37 15.38
C ASN A 4 18.73 5.20 14.82
N LYS A 5 20.05 5.30 14.89
CA LYS A 5 20.95 4.22 14.48
C LYS A 5 21.09 3.19 15.60
N LEU A 6 21.23 1.93 15.22
CA LEU A 6 21.53 0.87 16.15
C LEU A 6 23.05 0.78 16.37
N ASP A 7 23.48 0.54 17.60
CA ASP A 7 24.85 0.19 17.89
C ASP A 7 25.15 -1.21 17.37
N VAL A 8 26.04 -1.30 16.40
CA VAL A 8 26.49 -2.55 15.80
C VAL A 8 27.98 -2.75 16.09
N LEU A 9 28.43 -4.00 16.03
CA LEU A 9 29.84 -4.34 16.24
C LEU A 9 30.73 -3.69 15.18
N SER A 10 31.89 -3.19 15.59
CA SER A 10 32.95 -2.77 14.65
C SER A 10 33.54 -3.97 13.90
N GLY A 11 34.29 -3.72 12.82
CA GLY A 11 34.95 -4.78 12.05
C GLY A 11 35.78 -5.71 12.90
N ASP A 12 36.60 -5.16 13.83
CA ASP A 12 37.45 -5.94 14.75
C ASP A 12 36.61 -6.70 15.78
N GLN A 13 35.61 -6.07 16.39
CA GLN A 13 34.70 -6.73 17.35
C GLN A 13 33.93 -7.88 16.69
N TYR A 14 33.44 -7.68 15.47
CA TYR A 14 32.71 -8.70 14.71
C TYR A 14 33.62 -9.87 14.32
N THR A 15 34.88 -9.59 13.92
CA THR A 15 35.89 -10.62 13.60
C THR A 15 36.23 -11.43 14.85
N ALA A 16 36.42 -10.78 16.01
CA ALA A 16 36.65 -11.44 17.27
C ALA A 16 35.49 -12.35 17.69
N TYR A 17 34.26 -11.83 17.59
CA TYR A 17 33.04 -12.58 17.88
C TYR A 17 32.90 -13.84 16.99
N LEU A 18 33.14 -13.71 15.68
CA LEU A 18 33.11 -14.87 14.77
C LEU A 18 34.19 -15.88 15.08
N SER A 19 35.38 -15.41 15.43
CA SER A 19 36.52 -16.28 15.86
C SER A 19 36.16 -17.11 17.08
N ASP A 20 35.55 -16.46 18.08
CA ASP A 20 35.11 -17.13 19.32
C ASP A 20 34.03 -18.14 19.05
N MET A 21 33.03 -17.78 18.24
CA MET A 21 31.96 -18.68 17.84
C MET A 21 32.47 -19.94 17.12
N ILE A 22 33.34 -19.74 16.13
CA ILE A 22 33.88 -20.86 15.34
C ILE A 22 34.77 -21.76 16.23
N SER A 23 35.57 -21.18 17.11
CA SER A 23 36.41 -21.95 18.05
C SER A 23 35.57 -22.79 19.01
N THR A 24 34.47 -22.24 19.52
CA THR A 24 33.58 -22.92 20.46
C THR A 24 32.84 -24.10 19.81
N VAL A 25 32.31 -23.90 18.60
CA VAL A 25 31.49 -24.91 17.90
C VAL A 25 32.32 -26.07 17.37
N LYS A 26 33.59 -25.82 16.96
CA LYS A 26 34.39 -26.82 16.25
C LYS A 26 35.60 -27.32 17.05
N ASN A 27 35.79 -26.90 18.28
CA ASN A 27 37.05 -27.12 19.05
C ASN A 27 38.31 -26.77 18.21
N ASN A 28 38.22 -25.69 17.44
CA ASN A 28 39.23 -25.33 16.48
C ASN A 28 40.46 -24.70 17.18
N THR A 29 41.62 -25.16 16.81
CA THR A 29 42.89 -24.54 17.21
C THR A 29 43.15 -23.28 16.38
N SER A 30 44.07 -22.40 16.84
CA SER A 30 44.49 -21.19 16.13
C SER A 30 44.93 -21.45 14.67
N SER A 31 45.47 -22.62 14.38
CA SER A 31 45.90 -23.00 13.02
C SER A 31 44.70 -23.34 12.11
N SER A 32 43.61 -23.88 12.66
CA SER A 32 42.39 -24.17 11.87
C SER A 32 41.53 -22.93 11.66
N LEU A 33 41.62 -21.92 12.51
CA LEU A 33 40.97 -20.62 12.29
C LEU A 33 41.57 -19.88 11.08
N ARG A 34 42.85 -20.04 10.80
CA ARG A 34 43.51 -19.46 9.61
C ARG A 34 42.99 -20.03 8.29
N SER A 35 42.35 -21.18 8.32
CA SER A 35 41.70 -21.71 7.12
C SER A 35 40.50 -20.86 6.65
N TYR A 36 39.97 -20.01 7.53
CA TYR A 36 38.93 -19.03 7.15
C TYR A 36 39.62 -17.73 6.67
N THR A 37 39.56 -17.48 5.40
CA THR A 37 40.26 -16.35 4.74
C THR A 37 39.97 -15.01 5.37
N PHE A 38 38.75 -14.80 5.90
CA PHE A 38 38.35 -13.56 6.55
C PHE A 38 38.88 -13.38 7.99
N LEU A 39 39.31 -14.47 8.61
CA LEU A 39 39.97 -14.46 9.93
C LEU A 39 41.50 -14.44 9.83
N ASP A 40 42.07 -14.81 8.69
CA ASP A 40 43.50 -14.85 8.50
C ASP A 40 44.09 -13.46 8.24
N LYS A 41 44.71 -12.87 9.27
CA LYS A 41 45.36 -11.56 9.22
C LYS A 41 46.84 -11.68 8.79
N SER A 42 47.35 -12.87 8.41
CA SER A 42 48.71 -13.04 8.00
C SER A 42 49.05 -12.27 6.71
N PRO A 43 50.29 -11.79 6.55
CA PRO A 43 50.74 -11.12 5.33
C PRO A 43 50.62 -11.99 4.08
N SER A 44 50.66 -13.32 4.23
CA SER A 44 50.50 -14.28 3.14
C SER A 44 49.07 -14.44 2.66
N ASN A 45 48.09 -13.96 3.43
CA ASN A 45 46.71 -13.96 2.97
C ASN A 45 46.49 -12.88 1.93
N TYR A 46 46.34 -13.31 0.70
CA TYR A 46 46.09 -12.47 -0.46
C TYR A 46 44.85 -11.56 -0.31
N TYR A 47 43.81 -12.03 0.36
CA TYR A 47 42.54 -11.30 0.57
C TYR A 47 42.49 -10.50 1.86
N ARG A 48 43.57 -10.42 2.65
CA ARG A 48 43.59 -9.76 3.96
C ARG A 48 42.95 -8.38 3.93
N LYS A 49 43.31 -7.53 2.94
CA LYS A 49 42.79 -6.15 2.83
C LYS A 49 41.30 -6.10 2.55
N VAL A 50 40.73 -7.12 1.91
CA VAL A 50 39.28 -7.17 1.62
C VAL A 50 38.47 -7.31 2.89
N PHE A 51 39.02 -7.94 3.92
CA PHE A 51 38.38 -8.23 5.21
C PHE A 51 38.95 -7.40 6.37
N ASP A 52 39.67 -6.33 6.08
CA ASP A 52 40.31 -5.47 7.09
C ASP A 52 39.68 -4.06 7.04
N ASN A 53 38.38 -4.00 6.97
CA ASN A 53 37.60 -2.75 6.94
C ASN A 53 36.79 -2.59 8.22
N ASN A 54 36.34 -1.37 8.46
CA ASN A 54 35.39 -1.04 9.52
C ASN A 54 34.29 -0.15 8.95
N THR A 55 33.38 -0.79 8.25
CA THR A 55 32.30 -0.11 7.52
C THR A 55 31.10 0.10 8.43
N ASP A 56 30.72 1.36 8.65
CA ASP A 56 29.42 1.72 9.21
C ASP A 56 28.38 1.68 8.07
N TRP A 57 27.78 0.51 7.85
CA TRP A 57 26.79 0.30 6.82
C TRP A 57 25.55 1.16 6.98
N GLN A 58 25.25 1.61 8.20
CA GLN A 58 24.07 2.45 8.47
C GLN A 58 24.30 3.93 8.10
N LYS A 59 25.57 4.35 7.95
CA LYS A 59 25.93 5.76 7.80
C LYS A 59 25.18 6.48 6.69
N ASP A 60 25.08 5.85 5.53
CA ASP A 60 24.51 6.46 4.34
C ASP A 60 23.12 5.93 3.98
N MET A 61 22.58 4.99 4.79
CA MET A 61 21.22 4.45 4.61
C MET A 61 20.15 5.41 5.12
N TYR A 62 20.53 6.33 6.01
CA TYR A 62 19.59 7.23 6.68
C TYR A 62 19.91 8.70 6.39
N ARG A 63 18.89 9.52 6.55
CA ARG A 63 18.98 10.99 6.46
C ARG A 63 18.09 11.64 7.51
N THR A 64 18.36 12.90 7.84
CA THR A 64 17.38 13.75 8.51
C THR A 64 16.25 14.03 7.53
N ALA A 65 15.04 13.64 7.90
CA ALA A 65 13.86 13.72 7.04
C ALA A 65 13.06 15.00 7.31
N MET A 66 12.53 15.59 6.25
CA MET A 66 11.72 16.79 6.30
C MET A 66 10.32 16.51 5.73
N THR A 67 9.29 17.06 6.38
CA THR A 67 7.93 17.09 5.86
C THR A 67 7.51 18.54 5.64
N GLN A 68 7.00 18.84 4.48
CA GLN A 68 6.53 20.15 4.07
C GLN A 68 5.06 20.05 3.69
N ASN A 69 4.23 20.93 4.27
CA ASN A 69 2.81 21.02 3.95
C ASN A 69 2.49 22.45 3.54
N TYR A 70 1.91 22.60 2.38
CA TYR A 70 1.43 23.86 1.84
C TYR A 70 -0.07 23.75 1.62
N LYS A 71 -0.84 24.72 2.13
CA LYS A 71 -2.28 24.78 1.91
C LYS A 71 -2.68 26.21 1.61
N ILE A 72 -3.49 26.37 0.59
CA ILE A 72 -4.18 27.62 0.25
C ILE A 72 -5.67 27.30 0.26
N SER A 73 -6.48 28.11 0.92
CA SER A 73 -7.94 28.04 0.87
C SER A 73 -8.53 29.41 0.61
N VAL A 74 -9.60 29.43 -0.17
CA VAL A 74 -10.39 30.61 -0.46
C VAL A 74 -11.86 30.25 -0.20
N GLU A 75 -12.47 30.99 0.70
CA GLU A 75 -13.88 30.84 1.06
C GLU A 75 -14.60 32.15 0.80
N GLY A 76 -15.81 32.07 0.33
CA GLY A 76 -16.61 33.26 0.06
C GLY A 76 -18.06 32.90 -0.28
N GLY A 77 -18.87 33.92 -0.46
CA GLY A 77 -20.25 33.77 -0.87
C GLY A 77 -21.18 34.84 -0.31
N ASP A 78 -22.45 34.67 -0.69
CA ASP A 78 -23.55 35.51 -0.27
C ASP A 78 -24.82 34.64 -0.06
N GLU A 79 -25.99 35.27 -0.04
CA GLU A 79 -27.30 34.58 0.12
C GLU A 79 -27.67 33.68 -1.08
N ILE A 80 -26.97 33.83 -2.21
CA ILE A 80 -27.23 33.08 -3.44
C ILE A 80 -26.31 31.85 -3.53
N GLY A 81 -25.06 32.00 -3.12
CA GLY A 81 -24.10 30.91 -3.17
C GLY A 81 -22.92 31.09 -2.24
N MET A 82 -22.49 29.99 -1.66
CA MET A 82 -21.28 29.88 -0.85
C MET A 82 -20.33 28.92 -1.52
N TYR A 83 -19.02 29.19 -1.43
CA TYR A 83 -18.00 28.32 -1.97
C TYR A 83 -16.79 28.22 -1.03
N ASP A 84 -16.16 27.06 -1.07
CA ASP A 84 -14.85 26.77 -0.47
C ASP A 84 -13.99 26.07 -1.51
N LEU A 85 -12.84 26.67 -1.83
CA LEU A 85 -11.81 26.10 -2.69
C LEU A 85 -10.55 25.92 -1.88
N SER A 86 -10.01 24.72 -1.85
CA SER A 86 -8.72 24.45 -1.19
C SER A 86 -7.78 23.65 -2.08
N LEU A 87 -6.51 24.07 -2.07
CA LEU A 87 -5.39 23.39 -2.71
C LEU A 87 -4.34 23.07 -1.65
N GLY A 88 -3.96 21.80 -1.55
CA GLY A 88 -2.94 21.32 -0.63
C GLY A 88 -1.86 20.53 -1.35
N TYR A 89 -0.61 20.79 -0.99
CA TYR A 89 0.53 19.99 -1.41
C TYR A 89 1.34 19.55 -0.19
N THR A 90 1.62 18.26 -0.10
CA THR A 90 2.47 17.68 0.92
C THR A 90 3.64 16.98 0.25
N LYS A 91 4.85 17.26 0.73
CA LYS A 91 6.05 16.49 0.41
C LYS A 91 6.65 15.98 1.71
N SER A 92 6.86 14.68 1.82
CA SER A 92 7.39 14.03 3.01
C SER A 92 8.51 13.07 2.63
N GLU A 93 9.65 13.26 3.25
CA GLU A 93 10.78 12.36 3.15
C GLU A 93 10.77 11.37 4.32
N SER A 94 11.18 10.12 4.07
CA SER A 94 11.48 9.17 5.14
C SER A 94 12.91 9.35 5.65
N THR A 95 13.14 8.96 6.90
CA THR A 95 14.49 8.86 7.47
C THR A 95 15.35 7.82 6.75
N GLY A 96 14.76 6.78 6.18
CA GLY A 96 15.42 5.89 5.22
C GLY A 96 15.50 6.54 3.84
N LYS A 97 16.70 6.60 3.26
CA LYS A 97 16.89 7.13 1.91
C LYS A 97 16.16 6.27 0.88
N GLY A 98 15.70 6.89 -0.20
CA GLY A 98 15.00 6.22 -1.29
C GLY A 98 13.50 6.01 -1.05
N THR A 99 12.98 6.44 0.10
CA THR A 99 11.55 6.44 0.39
C THR A 99 11.07 7.86 0.59
N ASP A 100 10.06 8.27 -0.18
CA ASP A 100 9.41 9.57 -0.09
C ASP A 100 7.93 9.49 -0.50
N PHE A 101 7.20 10.54 -0.19
CA PHE A 101 5.78 10.66 -0.43
C PHE A 101 5.42 12.07 -0.85
N ASP A 102 4.66 12.18 -1.92
CA ASP A 102 4.07 13.42 -2.41
C ASP A 102 2.55 13.28 -2.49
N ARG A 103 1.83 14.31 -2.06
CA ARG A 103 0.37 14.38 -2.18
C ARG A 103 -0.09 15.74 -2.68
N LEU A 104 -0.89 15.72 -3.72
CA LEU A 104 -1.64 16.88 -4.21
C LEU A 104 -3.12 16.67 -3.90
N ASN A 105 -3.76 17.64 -3.25
CA ASN A 105 -5.19 17.65 -3.00
C ASN A 105 -5.80 18.93 -3.56
N LEU A 106 -6.90 18.78 -4.25
CA LEU A 106 -7.79 19.88 -4.65
C LEU A 106 -9.19 19.55 -4.14
N ARG A 107 -9.84 20.50 -3.50
CA ARG A 107 -11.22 20.37 -3.09
C ARG A 107 -11.97 21.65 -3.41
N PHE A 108 -13.14 21.50 -4.02
CA PHE A 108 -14.07 22.57 -4.29
C PHE A 108 -15.46 22.15 -3.80
N ASN A 109 -16.03 22.93 -2.90
CA ASN A 109 -17.38 22.75 -2.39
C ASN A 109 -18.16 24.02 -2.68
N THR A 110 -19.40 23.86 -3.08
CA THR A 110 -20.30 25.00 -3.25
C THR A 110 -21.74 24.62 -2.99
N ASP A 111 -22.49 25.56 -2.45
CA ASP A 111 -23.93 25.49 -2.26
C ASP A 111 -24.55 26.71 -2.96
N ILE A 112 -25.34 26.49 -4.01
CA ILE A 112 -25.85 27.53 -4.90
C ILE A 112 -27.36 27.43 -5.05
N LYS A 113 -28.07 28.51 -4.82
CA LYS A 113 -29.47 28.71 -5.21
C LYS A 113 -29.56 28.98 -6.71
N VAL A 114 -29.66 27.93 -7.50
CA VAL A 114 -29.78 28.05 -8.98
C VAL A 114 -31.07 28.75 -9.38
N PHE A 115 -32.15 28.47 -8.64
CA PHE A 115 -33.46 29.14 -8.78
C PHE A 115 -34.07 29.34 -7.39
N SER A 116 -35.12 30.13 -7.29
CA SER A 116 -35.79 30.45 -6.01
C SER A 116 -36.21 29.23 -5.19
N LYS A 117 -36.40 28.06 -5.84
CA LYS A 117 -36.82 26.80 -5.23
C LYS A 117 -35.81 25.68 -5.42
N VAL A 118 -34.70 25.92 -6.10
CA VAL A 118 -33.71 24.89 -6.38
C VAL A 118 -32.38 25.29 -5.76
N ASN A 119 -31.97 24.51 -4.79
CA ASN A 119 -30.62 24.58 -4.22
C ASN A 119 -29.78 23.41 -4.73
N THR A 120 -28.50 23.63 -5.03
CA THR A 120 -27.59 22.61 -5.53
C THR A 120 -26.28 22.62 -4.74
N GLU A 121 -26.03 21.52 -4.04
CA GLU A 121 -24.76 21.23 -3.43
C GLU A 121 -23.86 20.56 -4.47
N LEU A 122 -22.61 21.03 -4.61
CA LEU A 122 -21.59 20.45 -5.48
C LEU A 122 -20.30 20.28 -4.70
N ASP A 123 -19.81 19.04 -4.62
CA ASP A 123 -18.51 18.72 -4.04
C ASP A 123 -17.63 18.05 -5.09
N ILE A 124 -16.45 18.61 -5.31
CA ILE A 124 -15.42 18.02 -6.16
C ILE A 124 -14.17 17.84 -5.32
N ALA A 125 -13.64 16.63 -5.27
CA ALA A 125 -12.37 16.35 -4.64
C ALA A 125 -11.47 15.57 -5.59
N TYR A 126 -10.24 16.03 -5.69
CA TYR A 126 -9.15 15.35 -6.39
C TYR A 126 -8.01 15.12 -5.41
N SER A 127 -7.48 13.91 -5.36
CA SER A 127 -6.28 13.59 -4.61
C SER A 127 -5.37 12.70 -5.46
N GLN A 128 -4.10 13.07 -5.50
CA GLN A 128 -3.06 12.24 -6.08
C GLN A 128 -1.97 12.03 -5.05
N ASN A 129 -1.71 10.77 -4.73
CA ASN A 129 -0.64 10.36 -3.83
C ASN A 129 0.41 9.62 -4.66
N SER A 130 1.66 10.01 -4.51
CA SER A 130 2.80 9.35 -5.15
C SER A 130 3.77 8.88 -4.07
N TYR A 131 4.12 7.61 -4.12
CA TYR A 131 5.04 6.97 -3.20
C TYR A 131 6.24 6.47 -3.99
N HIS A 132 7.43 6.83 -3.55
CA HIS A 132 8.66 6.14 -3.91
C HIS A 132 9.01 5.26 -2.70
N ILE A 133 9.03 3.96 -2.89
CA ILE A 133 9.18 3.01 -1.79
C ILE A 133 10.39 2.14 -2.06
N MET A 134 11.38 2.19 -1.18
CA MET A 134 12.42 1.17 -1.19
C MET A 134 11.81 -0.17 -0.73
N ASP A 135 12.24 -1.23 -1.37
CA ASP A 135 11.85 -2.59 -0.97
C ASP A 135 12.14 -2.79 0.52
N ASN A 136 11.17 -3.27 1.26
CA ASN A 136 11.32 -3.58 2.69
C ASN A 136 11.94 -4.96 2.94
N GLY A 137 12.24 -5.70 1.88
CA GLY A 137 12.99 -6.96 1.92
C GLY A 137 12.20 -8.17 2.36
N TRP A 138 10.92 -8.06 2.60
CA TRP A 138 10.06 -9.21 2.86
C TRP A 138 9.41 -9.66 1.56
N SER A 139 9.80 -10.84 1.09
CA SER A 139 9.02 -11.60 0.13
C SER A 139 7.99 -12.43 0.88
N GLU A 140 6.82 -12.64 0.31
CA GLU A 140 5.81 -13.57 0.85
C GLU A 140 6.33 -15.03 0.93
N SER A 141 7.31 -15.37 0.12
CA SER A 141 8.15 -16.55 0.32
C SER A 141 9.31 -16.16 1.26
N TYR A 142 9.53 -16.89 2.32
CA TYR A 142 10.62 -16.75 3.30
C TYR A 142 12.04 -16.89 2.69
N ASP A 143 12.21 -16.46 1.47
CA ASP A 143 13.42 -16.57 0.70
C ASP A 143 14.29 -15.33 1.00
N MET A 144 15.27 -15.51 1.89
CA MET A 144 16.23 -14.45 2.26
C MET A 144 17.05 -13.94 1.05
N GLN A 145 16.95 -14.60 -0.10
CA GLN A 145 17.63 -14.22 -1.34
C GLN A 145 17.14 -12.88 -1.90
N ASN A 146 15.98 -12.43 -1.47
CA ASN A 146 15.31 -11.26 -2.04
C ASN A 146 15.35 -10.02 -1.17
N ILE A 147 16.22 -9.95 -0.16
CA ILE A 147 16.31 -8.75 0.67
C ILE A 147 16.85 -7.60 -0.19
N GLY A 148 15.95 -6.71 -0.61
CA GLY A 148 16.25 -5.48 -1.33
C GLY A 148 16.27 -4.24 -0.44
N SER A 149 15.79 -4.34 0.79
CA SER A 149 15.76 -3.25 1.75
C SER A 149 17.16 -2.81 2.15
N THR A 150 17.52 -1.60 1.77
CA THR A 150 18.83 -1.03 2.12
C THR A 150 19.01 -0.89 3.63
N ASN A 151 17.93 -0.62 4.37
CA ASN A 151 17.96 -0.51 5.82
C ASN A 151 18.26 -1.86 6.49
N VAL A 152 17.61 -2.93 6.03
CA VAL A 152 17.87 -4.29 6.54
C VAL A 152 19.27 -4.74 6.16
N LEU A 153 19.66 -4.56 4.89
CA LEU A 153 21.01 -4.88 4.43
C LEU A 153 22.09 -4.14 5.22
N GLY A 154 21.85 -2.87 5.55
CA GLY A 154 22.77 -2.09 6.38
C GLY A 154 22.93 -2.60 7.82
N LEU A 155 22.02 -3.43 8.30
CA LEU A 155 22.11 -4.06 9.63
C LEU A 155 22.78 -5.43 9.61
N ILE A 156 22.64 -6.18 8.51
CA ILE A 156 23.08 -7.58 8.43
C ILE A 156 24.41 -7.77 7.69
N GLN A 157 24.91 -6.72 7.01
CA GLN A 157 26.21 -6.77 6.35
C GLN A 157 27.36 -6.85 7.36
N ALA A 158 28.37 -7.63 7.02
CA ALA A 158 29.57 -7.74 7.86
C ALA A 158 30.39 -6.43 7.83
N PRO A 159 30.71 -5.83 8.99
CA PRO A 159 31.39 -4.55 9.05
C PRO A 159 32.85 -4.59 8.56
N PHE A 160 33.45 -5.75 8.47
CA PHE A 160 34.83 -5.90 7.94
C PHE A 160 34.90 -5.89 6.41
N ILE A 161 33.75 -5.79 5.70
CA ILE A 161 33.67 -5.70 4.24
C ILE A 161 33.48 -4.24 3.81
N SER A 162 34.17 -3.84 2.73
CA SER A 162 33.99 -2.51 2.13
C SER A 162 32.78 -2.47 1.19
N PRO A 163 32.02 -1.36 1.11
CA PRO A 163 31.02 -1.14 0.07
C PRO A 163 31.63 -0.95 -1.33
N TYR A 164 32.93 -0.69 -1.41
CA TYR A 164 33.64 -0.45 -2.66
C TYR A 164 34.34 -1.71 -3.17
N ALA A 165 34.45 -1.81 -4.50
CA ALA A 165 35.19 -2.88 -5.15
C ALA A 165 36.70 -2.72 -4.99
N TYR A 166 37.43 -3.84 -5.08
CA TYR A 166 38.88 -3.83 -5.12
C TYR A 166 39.34 -4.10 -6.55
N TYR A 167 40.48 -3.52 -6.91
CA TYR A 167 41.16 -3.78 -8.18
C TYR A 167 42.63 -4.08 -7.94
N TYR A 168 43.25 -4.71 -8.92
CA TYR A 168 44.68 -4.97 -8.93
C TYR A 168 45.46 -3.77 -9.40
N ASP A 169 46.44 -3.36 -8.63
CA ASP A 169 47.45 -2.42 -9.08
C ASP A 169 48.56 -3.19 -9.83
N GLU A 170 48.55 -3.09 -11.13
CA GLU A 170 49.51 -3.78 -12.01
C GLU A 170 50.95 -3.24 -11.84
N ASN A 171 51.10 -2.03 -11.32
CA ASN A 171 52.39 -1.39 -11.06
C ASN A 171 52.99 -1.70 -9.69
N ALA A 172 52.28 -2.44 -8.85
CA ALA A 172 52.81 -2.83 -7.56
C ALA A 172 53.94 -3.86 -7.70
N THR A 173 55.04 -3.60 -7.02
CA THR A 173 56.31 -4.37 -7.15
C THR A 173 56.23 -5.78 -6.57
N ASP A 174 55.22 -6.08 -5.75
CA ASP A 174 55.10 -7.35 -5.05
C ASP A 174 54.01 -8.23 -5.67
N ALA A 175 54.42 -9.27 -6.41
CA ALA A 175 53.53 -10.04 -7.27
C ALA A 175 52.50 -10.90 -6.54
N TYR A 176 52.69 -11.18 -5.25
CA TYR A 176 51.88 -12.15 -4.49
C TYR A 176 51.30 -11.64 -3.18
N SER A 177 51.39 -10.34 -2.91
CA SER A 177 50.90 -9.79 -1.64
C SER A 177 49.52 -9.12 -1.79
N SER A 178 48.79 -9.09 -0.68
CA SER A 178 47.57 -8.30 -0.56
C SER A 178 47.81 -6.80 -0.82
N ASP A 179 49.07 -6.37 -0.87
CA ASP A 179 49.46 -4.98 -1.10
C ASP A 179 49.22 -4.52 -2.55
N ARG A 180 48.96 -5.44 -3.49
CA ARG A 180 48.49 -5.11 -4.85
C ARG A 180 47.05 -4.74 -4.92
N LEU A 181 46.22 -5.05 -3.89
CA LEU A 181 44.83 -4.70 -3.87
C LEU A 181 44.65 -3.24 -3.46
N ARG A 182 43.97 -2.49 -4.30
CA ARG A 182 43.56 -1.11 -4.07
C ARG A 182 42.02 -1.01 -4.03
N LEU A 183 41.51 -0.14 -3.15
CA LEU A 183 40.11 0.17 -3.09
C LEU A 183 39.74 1.08 -4.29
N SER A 184 38.70 0.73 -5.04
CA SER A 184 38.19 1.56 -6.12
C SER A 184 37.25 2.64 -5.59
N HIS A 185 36.85 3.55 -6.45
CA HIS A 185 35.77 4.52 -6.16
C HIS A 185 34.38 3.98 -6.60
N GLU A 186 34.34 2.77 -7.17
CA GLU A 186 33.11 2.14 -7.58
C GLU A 186 32.58 1.19 -6.52
N TYR A 187 31.27 1.17 -6.29
CA TYR A 187 30.68 0.24 -5.36
C TYR A 187 30.81 -1.20 -5.85
N ALA A 188 31.06 -2.13 -4.93
CA ALA A 188 31.07 -3.54 -5.21
C ALA A 188 29.68 -4.01 -5.67
N GLY A 189 29.64 -4.90 -6.65
CA GLY A 189 28.38 -5.39 -7.25
C GLY A 189 28.10 -4.88 -8.66
N LYS A 190 28.91 -3.95 -9.15
CA LYS A 190 28.93 -3.61 -10.57
C LYS A 190 29.68 -4.69 -11.31
N TYR A 191 29.02 -5.42 -12.19
CA TYR A 191 29.73 -6.34 -13.09
C TYR A 191 30.60 -5.52 -14.02
N ALA A 192 31.88 -5.84 -14.04
CA ALA A 192 32.75 -5.38 -15.13
C ALA A 192 32.24 -6.02 -16.42
N ALA A 193 31.56 -5.25 -17.23
CA ALA A 193 30.94 -5.73 -18.48
C ALA A 193 31.96 -6.30 -19.50
N ASN A 194 33.28 -6.14 -19.30
CA ASN A 194 34.31 -6.43 -20.26
C ASN A 194 35.57 -7.07 -19.66
N GLY A 195 35.40 -8.04 -18.77
CA GLY A 195 36.56 -8.86 -18.33
C GLY A 195 37.64 -8.11 -17.55
N GLY A 196 37.33 -6.92 -17.07
CA GLY A 196 38.22 -6.15 -16.19
C GLY A 196 38.40 -6.82 -14.84
N THR A 197 39.55 -6.71 -14.29
CA THR A 197 40.09 -7.29 -13.05
C THR A 197 39.47 -6.77 -11.75
N LEU A 198 38.23 -6.35 -11.76
CA LEU A 198 37.47 -6.08 -10.54
C LEU A 198 37.17 -7.41 -9.85
N MET A 199 37.66 -7.59 -8.63
CA MET A 199 37.33 -8.77 -7.86
C MET A 199 35.80 -8.84 -7.70
N GLN A 200 35.23 -9.84 -8.35
CA GLN A 200 33.82 -10.11 -8.23
C GLN A 200 33.49 -10.39 -6.75
N ASN A 201 32.70 -9.50 -6.22
CA ASN A 201 31.87 -9.71 -5.05
C ASN A 201 32.53 -10.28 -3.79
N PRO A 202 33.16 -9.41 -2.96
CA PRO A 202 33.54 -9.80 -1.61
C PRO A 202 32.32 -10.15 -0.73
N PHE A 203 31.11 -9.91 -1.21
CA PHE A 203 29.84 -10.22 -0.55
C PHE A 203 29.41 -11.67 -0.72
N ASN A 204 30.13 -12.46 -1.51
CA ASN A 204 29.82 -13.88 -1.66
C ASN A 204 30.33 -14.66 -0.44
N PHE A 205 29.62 -14.55 0.68
CA PHE A 205 29.87 -15.30 1.90
C PHE A 205 29.71 -16.82 1.70
N SER A 206 29.00 -17.26 0.67
CA SER A 206 28.68 -18.65 0.42
C SER A 206 29.92 -19.54 0.27
N ASN A 207 30.99 -19.02 -0.31
CA ASN A 207 32.22 -19.77 -0.48
C ASN A 207 33.09 -19.80 0.80
N MET A 208 32.75 -19.04 1.82
CA MET A 208 33.56 -18.93 3.04
C MET A 208 33.05 -19.77 4.19
N ILE A 209 31.77 -20.04 4.27
CA ILE A 209 31.16 -20.85 5.32
C ILE A 209 30.48 -22.05 4.65
N ASN A 210 31.27 -23.03 4.29
CA ASN A 210 30.75 -24.32 3.80
C ASN A 210 30.15 -25.09 5.00
N THR A 211 28.96 -24.69 5.43
CA THR A 211 28.28 -25.28 6.59
C THR A 211 27.34 -26.43 6.22
N GLY A 212 27.27 -26.78 4.94
CA GLY A 212 26.40 -27.89 4.47
C GLY A 212 24.91 -27.63 4.55
N SER A 213 24.49 -26.45 4.96
CA SER A 213 23.08 -26.03 4.94
C SER A 213 22.90 -24.90 3.94
N ASN A 214 21.93 -25.06 3.06
CA ASN A 214 21.63 -24.15 1.94
C ASN A 214 21.21 -22.74 2.37
N ILE A 215 20.98 -22.48 3.64
CA ILE A 215 20.44 -21.21 4.17
C ILE A 215 21.49 -20.09 4.20
N MET A 216 22.76 -20.40 4.21
CA MET A 216 23.85 -19.41 4.31
C MET A 216 24.62 -19.20 3.00
N ASN A 217 24.18 -19.80 1.91
CA ASN A 217 24.86 -19.73 0.62
C ASN A 217 24.52 -18.51 -0.21
N GLU A 218 23.88 -17.51 0.38
CA GLU A 218 23.36 -16.39 -0.39
C GLU A 218 24.18 -15.14 -0.17
N ALA A 219 24.60 -14.56 -1.29
CA ALA A 219 25.31 -13.30 -1.27
C ALA A 219 24.35 -12.16 -0.96
N LEU A 220 24.62 -11.44 0.12
CA LEU A 220 23.89 -10.23 0.44
C LEU A 220 24.19 -9.14 -0.58
N ARG A 221 23.14 -8.40 -0.97
CA ARG A 221 23.26 -7.27 -1.89
C ARG A 221 24.00 -6.11 -1.24
N ASN A 222 24.66 -5.29 -2.04
CA ASN A 222 25.29 -4.07 -1.56
C ASN A 222 24.26 -2.94 -1.43
N PRO A 223 23.93 -2.49 -0.20
CA PRO A 223 22.93 -1.44 -0.01
C PRO A 223 23.32 -0.09 -0.63
N TYR A 224 24.62 0.22 -0.68
CA TYR A 224 25.10 1.45 -1.34
C TYR A 224 24.86 1.41 -2.84
N TRP A 225 25.07 0.26 -3.46
CA TRP A 225 24.79 0.08 -4.88
C TRP A 225 23.30 0.24 -5.18
N ILE A 226 22.45 -0.34 -4.34
CA ILE A 226 20.98 -0.23 -4.50
C ILE A 226 20.55 1.23 -4.38
N LEU A 227 21.06 1.97 -3.40
CA LEU A 227 20.75 3.40 -3.24
C LEU A 227 21.20 4.23 -4.45
N GLN A 228 22.39 4.02 -4.95
CA GLN A 228 22.93 4.76 -6.10
C GLN A 228 22.12 4.52 -7.36
N ASN A 229 21.76 3.28 -7.64
CA ASN A 229 20.94 2.94 -8.80
C ASN A 229 19.46 3.29 -8.61
N GLY A 230 18.97 3.26 -7.37
CA GLY A 230 17.61 3.65 -7.03
C GLY A 230 17.31 5.12 -7.32
N GLU A 231 18.28 6.01 -7.23
CA GLU A 231 18.11 7.42 -7.59
C GLU A 231 17.92 7.64 -9.10
N GLY A 232 18.46 6.77 -9.93
CA GLY A 232 18.40 6.88 -11.39
C GLY A 232 17.28 6.05 -12.03
N ASN A 233 17.38 4.73 -11.94
CA ASN A 233 16.60 3.79 -12.75
C ASN A 233 15.73 2.83 -11.95
N ASN A 234 15.92 2.73 -10.63
CA ASN A 234 15.31 1.69 -9.79
C ASN A 234 14.24 2.23 -8.86
N LYS A 235 13.48 3.20 -9.30
CA LYS A 235 12.41 3.76 -8.48
C LYS A 235 11.22 2.83 -8.45
N ASN A 236 11.04 2.15 -7.33
CA ASN A 236 9.76 1.56 -7.01
C ASN A 236 8.78 2.69 -6.76
N TYR A 237 7.67 2.63 -7.46
CA TYR A 237 6.74 3.72 -7.54
C TYR A 237 5.31 3.20 -7.38
N ALA A 238 4.57 3.80 -6.49
CA ALA A 238 3.13 3.58 -6.38
C ALA A 238 2.41 4.93 -6.43
N GLN A 239 1.45 5.05 -7.31
CA GLN A 239 0.62 6.25 -7.42
C GLN A 239 -0.84 5.87 -7.30
N THR A 240 -1.56 6.58 -6.43
CA THR A 240 -3.02 6.51 -6.37
C THR A 240 -3.61 7.85 -6.76
N THR A 241 -4.59 7.83 -7.64
CA THR A 241 -5.36 9.01 -8.03
C THR A 241 -6.82 8.76 -7.67
N GLN A 242 -7.39 9.66 -6.89
CA GLN A 242 -8.80 9.61 -6.50
C GLN A 242 -9.53 10.86 -6.97
N ILE A 243 -10.67 10.65 -7.60
CA ILE A 243 -11.60 11.70 -8.00
C ILE A 243 -12.94 11.40 -7.35
N ASN A 244 -13.51 12.37 -6.68
CA ASN A 244 -14.87 12.32 -6.15
C ASN A 244 -15.66 13.53 -6.66
N LEU A 245 -16.81 13.27 -7.24
CA LEU A 245 -17.77 14.27 -7.69
C LEU A 245 -19.12 13.94 -7.07
N ASN A 246 -19.69 14.86 -6.32
CA ASN A 246 -21.01 14.77 -5.74
C ASN A 246 -21.83 15.99 -6.16
N VAL A 247 -22.98 15.76 -6.75
CA VAL A 247 -23.92 16.82 -7.16
C VAL A 247 -25.29 16.46 -6.58
N LYS A 248 -25.89 17.39 -5.82
CA LYS A 248 -27.18 17.15 -5.17
C LYS A 248 -28.10 18.36 -5.36
N PRO A 249 -28.85 18.45 -6.48
CA PRO A 249 -29.94 19.38 -6.59
C PRO A 249 -31.08 19.00 -5.64
N THR A 250 -31.64 20.00 -4.97
CA THR A 250 -32.80 19.89 -4.10
C THR A 250 -33.89 20.88 -4.56
N TYR A 251 -35.02 20.38 -4.95
CA TYR A 251 -36.18 21.18 -5.34
C TYR A 251 -37.17 21.28 -4.17
N GLN A 252 -37.37 22.48 -3.67
CA GLN A 252 -38.37 22.77 -2.63
C GLN A 252 -39.76 22.96 -3.27
N VAL A 253 -40.55 21.90 -3.30
CA VAL A 253 -41.91 21.91 -3.93
C VAL A 253 -42.84 22.80 -3.11
N THR A 254 -42.91 22.54 -1.79
CA THR A 254 -43.64 23.33 -0.81
C THR A 254 -42.75 23.64 0.39
N LYS A 255 -43.24 24.39 1.37
CA LYS A 255 -42.47 24.64 2.61
C LYS A 255 -42.12 23.37 3.40
N THR A 256 -42.91 22.32 3.20
CA THR A 256 -42.81 21.05 3.94
C THR A 256 -42.38 19.87 3.08
N PHE A 257 -42.32 20.01 1.77
CA PHE A 257 -42.00 18.92 0.87
C PHE A 257 -40.89 19.29 -0.11
N SER A 258 -39.86 18.45 -0.16
CA SER A 258 -38.71 18.58 -1.08
C SER A 258 -38.41 17.28 -1.81
N ILE A 259 -37.80 17.43 -2.97
CA ILE A 259 -37.27 16.35 -3.79
C ILE A 259 -35.79 16.64 -4.01
N SER A 260 -34.93 15.68 -3.71
CA SER A 260 -33.52 15.79 -4.01
C SER A 260 -33.02 14.57 -4.78
N ASP A 261 -32.06 14.79 -5.65
CA ASP A 261 -31.39 13.73 -6.37
C ASP A 261 -29.86 13.90 -6.16
N ARG A 262 -29.21 12.89 -5.60
CA ARG A 262 -27.77 12.90 -5.38
C ARG A 262 -27.10 12.00 -6.39
N PHE A 263 -26.31 12.60 -7.24
CA PHE A 263 -25.39 11.90 -8.13
C PHE A 263 -24.00 11.93 -7.54
N ASN A 264 -23.42 10.75 -7.31
CA ASN A 264 -22.04 10.59 -6.84
C ASN A 264 -21.25 9.73 -7.82
N PHE A 265 -20.10 10.26 -8.25
CA PHE A 265 -19.10 9.55 -9.03
C PHE A 265 -17.79 9.52 -8.25
N ASN A 266 -17.32 8.31 -7.95
CA ASN A 266 -16.01 8.10 -7.35
C ASN A 266 -15.15 7.25 -8.28
N MET A 267 -13.90 7.67 -8.51
CA MET A 267 -12.90 6.90 -9.24
C MET A 267 -11.62 6.85 -8.43
N ASN A 268 -11.13 5.64 -8.24
CA ASN A 268 -9.81 5.37 -7.65
C ASN A 268 -8.96 4.60 -8.67
N ARG A 269 -7.77 5.12 -8.97
CA ARG A 269 -6.83 4.54 -9.91
C ARG A 269 -5.50 4.31 -9.23
N GLY A 270 -5.01 3.06 -9.24
CA GLY A 270 -3.69 2.65 -8.79
C GLY A 270 -2.76 2.37 -9.96
N ASN A 271 -1.50 2.79 -9.83
CA ASN A 271 -0.43 2.47 -10.76
C ASN A 271 0.84 2.18 -9.95
N GLU A 272 1.34 0.95 -10.02
CA GLU A 272 2.51 0.52 -9.29
C GLU A 272 3.56 -0.03 -10.24
N LYS A 273 4.82 0.29 -9.96
CA LYS A 273 5.98 -0.24 -10.65
C LYS A 273 7.01 -0.69 -9.63
N TYR A 274 7.52 -1.88 -9.83
CA TYR A 274 8.61 -2.45 -9.06
C TYR A 274 9.71 -2.87 -10.02
N PHE A 275 10.93 -2.49 -9.72
CA PHE A 275 12.10 -2.85 -10.51
C PHE A 275 13.26 -3.25 -9.61
N LEU A 276 13.79 -4.43 -9.83
CA LEU A 276 15.01 -4.93 -9.24
C LEU A 276 16.05 -5.12 -10.35
N PRO A 277 17.18 -4.41 -10.30
CA PRO A 277 18.19 -4.46 -11.37
C PRO A 277 19.00 -5.75 -11.35
N VAL A 278 19.68 -6.05 -12.45
CA VAL A 278 20.71 -7.08 -12.52
C VAL A 278 21.95 -6.66 -11.74
N SER A 279 22.37 -5.40 -11.92
CA SER A 279 23.57 -4.87 -11.28
C SER A 279 23.38 -4.72 -9.77
N GLY A 280 24.31 -5.23 -8.99
CA GLY A 280 24.26 -5.16 -7.54
C GLY A 280 23.33 -6.16 -6.87
N THR A 281 22.67 -7.01 -7.64
CA THR A 281 21.81 -8.07 -7.13
C THR A 281 22.43 -9.43 -7.42
N THR A 282 22.28 -10.37 -6.49
CA THR A 282 22.70 -11.74 -6.70
C THR A 282 21.63 -12.51 -7.46
N ASN A 283 22.07 -13.52 -8.20
CA ASN A 283 21.13 -14.48 -8.75
C ASN A 283 20.41 -15.21 -7.62
N TYR A 284 19.11 -15.39 -7.76
CA TYR A 284 18.33 -16.20 -6.85
C TYR A 284 17.57 -17.28 -7.60
N TYR A 285 17.30 -18.36 -6.89
CA TYR A 285 16.65 -19.54 -7.48
C TYR A 285 15.17 -19.52 -7.15
N LEU A 286 14.35 -19.58 -8.20
CA LEU A 286 12.92 -19.81 -8.09
C LEU A 286 12.62 -21.25 -8.50
N GLN A 287 11.86 -21.97 -7.67
CA GLN A 287 11.58 -23.40 -7.86
C GLN A 287 11.02 -23.70 -9.26
N ASP A 288 10.14 -22.83 -9.76
CA ASP A 288 9.48 -23.02 -11.05
C ASP A 288 10.23 -22.44 -12.25
N LEU A 289 11.17 -21.51 -12.02
CA LEU A 289 11.80 -20.71 -13.07
C LEU A 289 13.32 -20.91 -13.18
N GLY A 290 13.94 -21.52 -12.17
CA GLY A 290 15.39 -21.62 -12.06
C GLY A 290 16.03 -20.31 -11.59
N TYR A 291 17.27 -20.05 -12.01
CA TYR A 291 18.00 -18.83 -11.63
C TYR A 291 17.48 -17.60 -12.34
N VAL A 292 17.17 -16.57 -11.56
CA VAL A 292 16.77 -15.25 -12.03
C VAL A 292 17.68 -14.18 -11.46
N THR A 293 17.88 -13.08 -12.20
CA THR A 293 18.84 -12.02 -11.87
C THR A 293 18.19 -10.69 -11.58
N SER A 294 17.00 -10.46 -12.13
CA SER A 294 16.28 -9.20 -12.00
C SER A 294 14.78 -9.43 -12.08
N VAL A 295 14.02 -8.51 -11.57
CA VAL A 295 12.53 -8.55 -11.58
C VAL A 295 11.98 -7.21 -12.00
N GLN A 296 10.97 -7.24 -12.82
CA GLN A 296 10.12 -6.08 -13.08
C GLN A 296 8.65 -6.46 -12.94
N LYS A 297 7.91 -5.66 -12.17
CA LYS A 297 6.47 -5.80 -12.00
C LYS A 297 5.78 -4.48 -12.30
N THR A 298 4.62 -4.57 -12.93
CA THR A 298 3.68 -3.46 -13.05
C THR A 298 2.32 -3.93 -12.59
N PHE A 299 1.63 -3.08 -11.85
CA PHE A 299 0.26 -3.30 -11.44
C PHE A 299 -0.54 -2.04 -11.74
N PHE A 300 -1.65 -2.22 -12.37
CA PHE A 300 -2.60 -1.17 -12.68
C PHE A 300 -3.98 -1.56 -12.19
N SER A 301 -4.65 -0.69 -11.45
CA SER A 301 -6.02 -0.91 -11.00
C SER A 301 -6.88 0.33 -11.23
N LYS A 302 -8.17 0.10 -11.42
CA LYS A 302 -9.18 1.14 -11.52
C LYS A 302 -10.45 0.65 -10.83
N ALA A 303 -10.89 1.36 -9.80
CA ALA A 303 -12.20 1.21 -9.20
C ALA A 303 -13.06 2.42 -9.54
N THR A 304 -14.30 2.19 -9.92
CA THR A 304 -15.27 3.25 -10.23
C THR A 304 -16.58 2.93 -9.52
N THR A 305 -17.13 3.90 -8.83
CA THR A 305 -18.45 3.83 -8.23
C THR A 305 -19.31 4.95 -8.80
N LEU A 306 -20.45 4.60 -9.32
CA LEU A 306 -21.47 5.53 -9.75
C LEU A 306 -22.72 5.27 -8.91
N GLN A 307 -23.18 6.30 -8.21
CA GLN A 307 -24.36 6.24 -7.35
C GLN A 307 -25.35 7.31 -7.76
N ASN A 308 -26.62 6.95 -7.79
CA ASN A 308 -27.73 7.88 -7.88
C ASN A 308 -28.70 7.60 -6.72
N ASP A 309 -29.14 8.64 -6.03
CA ASP A 309 -30.01 8.54 -4.85
C ASP A 309 -31.14 9.60 -4.95
N LEU A 310 -32.29 9.21 -5.47
CA LEU A 310 -33.50 10.03 -5.51
C LEU A 310 -34.22 9.94 -4.19
N ARG A 311 -34.45 11.08 -3.53
CA ARG A 311 -35.10 11.17 -2.22
C ARG A 311 -36.27 12.17 -2.24
N LEU A 312 -37.38 11.74 -1.70
CA LEU A 312 -38.56 12.53 -1.39
C LEU A 312 -38.57 12.77 0.11
N ASN A 313 -38.71 13.99 0.56
CA ASN A 313 -38.71 14.35 1.98
C ASN A 313 -39.90 15.22 2.31
N TRP A 314 -40.63 14.85 3.36
CA TRP A 314 -41.73 15.64 3.93
C TRP A 314 -41.49 15.83 5.42
N GLU A 315 -41.44 17.09 5.84
CA GLU A 315 -41.22 17.48 7.21
C GLU A 315 -42.21 18.56 7.64
N ASN A 316 -42.88 18.37 8.77
CA ASN A 316 -43.80 19.34 9.30
C ASN A 316 -43.90 19.29 10.83
N THR A 317 -44.30 20.41 11.39
CA THR A 317 -44.52 20.57 12.83
C THR A 317 -45.96 21.05 13.10
N TYR A 318 -46.73 20.26 13.85
CA TYR A 318 -48.12 20.54 14.23
C TYR A 318 -48.17 20.69 15.75
N GLY A 319 -48.04 21.92 16.23
CA GLY A 319 -47.99 22.19 17.66
C GLY A 319 -46.78 21.53 18.32
N ALA A 320 -47.04 20.52 19.15
CA ALA A 320 -45.99 19.79 19.85
C ALA A 320 -45.48 18.54 19.11
N HIS A 321 -46.04 18.25 17.94
CA HIS A 321 -45.75 17.08 17.10
C HIS A 321 -44.81 17.49 15.97
N HIS A 322 -43.67 16.89 15.89
CA HIS A 322 -42.73 17.05 14.78
C HIS A 322 -42.62 15.70 14.02
N VAL A 323 -42.85 15.73 12.73
CA VAL A 323 -42.86 14.55 11.85
C VAL A 323 -41.92 14.81 10.69
N ASN A 324 -40.99 13.91 10.45
CA ASN A 324 -40.16 13.90 9.27
C ASN A 324 -40.28 12.51 8.61
N VAL A 325 -40.72 12.48 7.36
CA VAL A 325 -40.88 11.25 6.58
C VAL A 325 -40.11 11.40 5.28
N PHE A 326 -39.28 10.45 4.99
CA PHE A 326 -38.60 10.41 3.70
C PHE A 326 -38.56 8.99 3.13
N GLY A 327 -38.53 8.93 1.82
CA GLY A 327 -38.30 7.68 1.11
C GLY A 327 -37.62 7.94 -0.19
N GLY A 328 -37.01 6.91 -0.72
CA GLY A 328 -36.23 7.07 -1.93
C GLY A 328 -35.79 5.76 -2.57
N TRP A 329 -35.06 5.96 -3.61
CA TRP A 329 -34.49 4.90 -4.42
C TRP A 329 -33.03 5.21 -4.66
N ARG A 330 -32.15 4.22 -4.38
CA ARG A 330 -30.71 4.31 -4.60
C ARG A 330 -30.28 3.24 -5.59
N TYR A 331 -29.47 3.64 -6.51
CA TYR A 331 -28.80 2.78 -7.49
C TYR A 331 -27.29 2.95 -7.35
N ASN A 332 -26.58 1.85 -7.21
CA ASN A 332 -25.12 1.81 -7.19
C ASN A 332 -24.62 0.90 -8.31
N ASN A 333 -23.61 1.37 -9.03
CA ASN A 333 -22.85 0.58 -10.00
C ASN A 333 -21.38 0.66 -9.64
N TYR A 334 -20.80 -0.49 -9.30
CA TYR A 334 -19.39 -0.66 -8.96
C TYR A 334 -18.70 -1.38 -10.09
N SER A 335 -17.54 -0.87 -10.48
CA SER A 335 -16.68 -1.49 -11.47
C SER A 335 -15.27 -1.50 -10.93
N TYR A 336 -14.63 -2.65 -10.94
CA TYR A 336 -13.23 -2.83 -10.57
C TYR A 336 -12.50 -3.59 -11.65
N SER A 337 -11.35 -3.07 -12.06
CA SER A 337 -10.46 -3.76 -12.98
C SER A 337 -9.02 -3.63 -12.54
N TYR A 338 -8.25 -4.68 -12.72
CA TYR A 338 -6.81 -4.63 -12.53
C TYR A 338 -6.10 -5.46 -13.60
N ASN A 339 -4.86 -5.07 -13.86
CA ASN A 339 -3.92 -5.82 -14.66
C ASN A 339 -2.58 -5.84 -13.97
N TYR A 340 -1.90 -6.97 -13.98
CA TYR A 340 -0.52 -7.04 -13.55
C TYR A 340 0.32 -7.76 -14.61
N MET A 341 1.58 -7.41 -14.64
CA MET A 341 2.58 -8.08 -15.45
C MET A 341 3.90 -8.10 -14.69
N GLN A 342 4.57 -9.24 -14.73
CA GLN A 342 5.85 -9.47 -14.08
C GLN A 342 6.77 -10.19 -15.05
N GLY A 343 8.01 -9.73 -15.15
CA GLY A 343 9.04 -10.34 -15.95
C GLY A 343 10.35 -10.44 -15.19
N TYR A 344 11.17 -11.41 -15.55
CA TYR A 344 12.46 -11.69 -14.94
C TYR A 344 13.57 -11.62 -15.99
N ASN A 345 14.80 -11.50 -15.51
CA ASN A 345 16.01 -11.49 -16.33
C ASN A 345 16.01 -10.38 -17.38
N ASN A 346 15.87 -9.14 -16.94
CA ASN A 346 16.04 -7.97 -17.79
C ASN A 346 17.50 -7.87 -18.27
N GLU A 347 17.69 -7.63 -19.54
CA GLU A 347 19.04 -7.53 -20.13
C GLU A 347 19.71 -6.17 -19.88
N ASN A 348 18.94 -5.13 -19.54
CA ASN A 348 19.45 -3.78 -19.43
C ASN A 348 18.78 -2.99 -18.30
N ASP A 349 19.56 -2.66 -17.27
CA ASP A 349 19.10 -1.89 -16.10
C ASP A 349 18.73 -0.44 -16.42
N LYS A 350 19.16 0.09 -17.57
CA LYS A 350 18.78 1.43 -18.02
C LYS A 350 17.36 1.53 -18.57
N LEU A 351 16.74 0.36 -18.83
CA LEU A 351 15.38 0.27 -19.36
C LEU A 351 14.47 -0.44 -18.35
N PRO A 352 13.99 0.24 -17.33
CA PRO A 352 13.11 -0.33 -16.30
C PRO A 352 11.68 -0.45 -16.83
N ILE A 353 11.52 -1.16 -17.96
CA ILE A 353 10.24 -1.45 -18.60
C ILE A 353 10.17 -2.94 -18.93
N LEU A 354 8.96 -3.48 -18.84
CA LEU A 354 8.70 -4.83 -19.31
C LEU A 354 8.93 -4.90 -20.83
N SER A 355 9.75 -5.82 -21.25
CA SER A 355 10.07 -6.04 -22.66
C SER A 355 9.83 -7.49 -23.07
N LYS A 356 9.62 -7.71 -24.36
CA LYS A 356 9.45 -9.06 -24.93
C LYS A 356 10.71 -9.95 -24.78
N ASN A 357 11.85 -9.34 -24.48
CA ASN A 357 13.12 -10.06 -24.34
C ASN A 357 13.33 -10.59 -22.91
N MET A 358 12.47 -10.20 -21.96
CA MET A 358 12.50 -10.76 -20.61
C MET A 358 12.11 -12.23 -20.64
N LYS A 359 12.76 -13.03 -19.81
CA LYS A 359 12.37 -14.42 -19.59
C LYS A 359 11.27 -14.48 -18.53
N TYR A 360 10.45 -15.52 -18.61
CA TYR A 360 9.45 -15.80 -17.57
C TYR A 360 8.51 -14.63 -17.30
N ILE A 361 7.72 -14.28 -18.29
CA ILE A 361 6.69 -13.25 -18.14
C ILE A 361 5.44 -13.89 -17.54
N ASN A 362 4.97 -13.36 -16.42
CA ASN A 362 3.70 -13.69 -15.81
C ASN A 362 2.77 -12.48 -15.90
N TYR A 363 1.50 -12.71 -16.21
CA TYR A 363 0.51 -11.65 -16.34
C TYR A 363 -0.88 -12.16 -15.94
N GLY A 364 -1.72 -11.24 -15.52
CA GLY A 364 -3.10 -11.53 -15.17
C GLY A 364 -3.90 -10.28 -14.95
N GLY A 365 -5.16 -10.45 -14.66
CA GLY A 365 -6.07 -9.36 -14.37
C GLY A 365 -7.49 -9.84 -14.18
N SER A 366 -8.34 -8.94 -13.70
CA SER A 366 -9.78 -9.13 -13.58
C SER A 366 -10.52 -7.86 -14.02
N ASN A 367 -11.78 -8.04 -14.39
CA ASN A 367 -12.70 -6.97 -14.70
C ASN A 367 -14.07 -7.33 -14.09
N ASP A 368 -14.35 -6.76 -12.95
CA ASP A 368 -15.49 -7.10 -12.11
C ASP A 368 -16.47 -5.95 -12.08
N ASN A 369 -17.74 -6.28 -12.10
CA ASN A 369 -18.82 -5.30 -12.03
C ASN A 369 -19.98 -5.88 -11.21
N TRP A 370 -20.54 -5.06 -10.32
CA TRP A 370 -21.81 -5.40 -9.67
C TRP A 370 -22.69 -4.16 -9.52
N ILE A 371 -23.98 -4.41 -9.46
CA ILE A 371 -25.01 -3.41 -9.33
C ILE A 371 -25.84 -3.78 -8.12
N ASP A 372 -26.20 -2.78 -7.33
CA ASP A 372 -27.23 -2.91 -6.32
C ASP A 372 -28.26 -1.79 -6.42
N MET A 373 -29.48 -2.12 -6.01
CA MET A 373 -30.61 -1.22 -5.90
C MET A 373 -31.22 -1.31 -4.53
N THR A 374 -31.58 -0.18 -3.96
CA THR A 374 -32.20 -0.09 -2.64
C THR A 374 -33.38 0.86 -2.70
N TYR A 375 -34.56 0.39 -2.31
CA TYR A 375 -35.65 1.25 -1.90
C TYR A 375 -35.62 1.42 -0.40
N TYR A 376 -35.85 2.62 0.08
CA TYR A 376 -35.86 2.89 1.51
C TYR A 376 -36.99 3.85 1.88
N PHE A 377 -37.46 3.69 3.10
CA PHE A 377 -38.44 4.53 3.74
C PHE A 377 -38.09 4.74 5.19
N ASP A 378 -38.27 5.97 5.67
CA ASP A 378 -37.97 6.36 7.02
C ASP A 378 -39.04 7.31 7.54
N ALA A 379 -39.49 7.12 8.77
CA ALA A 379 -40.48 7.96 9.43
C ALA A 379 -40.04 8.26 10.86
N ASN A 380 -39.66 9.51 11.10
CA ASN A 380 -39.26 10.03 12.38
C ASN A 380 -40.38 10.85 13.00
N TYR A 381 -40.75 10.51 14.23
CA TYR A 381 -41.73 11.20 15.01
C TYR A 381 -41.14 11.67 16.34
N ASN A 382 -41.43 12.92 16.69
CA ASN A 382 -41.05 13.53 17.97
C ASN A 382 -42.23 14.27 18.55
N TYR A 383 -42.61 13.94 19.79
CA TYR A 383 -43.62 14.64 20.56
C TYR A 383 -42.99 15.37 21.74
N LYS A 384 -43.11 16.69 21.75
CA LYS A 384 -42.63 17.60 22.83
C LYS A 384 -41.15 17.47 23.16
N ASN A 385 -40.33 16.99 22.22
CA ASN A 385 -38.93 16.61 22.46
C ASN A 385 -38.75 15.61 23.63
N ARG A 386 -39.76 14.77 23.84
CA ARG A 386 -39.86 13.84 24.96
C ARG A 386 -40.00 12.40 24.51
N TYR A 387 -40.89 12.16 23.57
CA TYR A 387 -41.14 10.84 23.00
C TYR A 387 -40.68 10.82 21.56
N PHE A 388 -39.89 9.82 21.21
CA PHE A 388 -39.32 9.64 19.87
C PHE A 388 -39.69 8.27 19.36
N ALA A 389 -40.07 8.19 18.12
CA ALA A 389 -40.24 6.95 17.38
C ALA A 389 -39.59 7.11 16.00
N ASP A 390 -38.77 6.16 15.64
CA ASP A 390 -38.07 6.12 14.37
C ASP A 390 -38.33 4.74 13.74
N PHE A 391 -38.95 4.75 12.58
CA PHE A 391 -39.23 3.54 11.81
C PHE A 391 -38.53 3.64 10.47
N THR A 392 -37.61 2.70 10.19
CA THR A 392 -36.92 2.58 8.90
C THR A 392 -37.21 1.23 8.28
N VAL A 393 -37.41 1.18 7.00
CA VAL A 393 -37.40 -0.05 6.24
C VAL A 393 -36.59 0.17 4.96
N SER A 394 -35.70 -0.75 4.65
CA SER A 394 -34.99 -0.80 3.38
C SER A 394 -35.23 -2.14 2.69
N SER A 395 -35.27 -2.11 1.38
CA SER A 395 -35.33 -3.30 0.55
C SER A 395 -34.28 -3.23 -0.52
N MET A 396 -33.38 -4.22 -0.54
CA MET A 396 -32.19 -4.22 -1.38
C MET A 396 -32.16 -5.46 -2.28
N ALA A 397 -31.78 -5.24 -3.53
CA ALA A 397 -31.47 -6.28 -4.50
C ALA A 397 -30.06 -6.02 -5.07
N GLY A 398 -29.25 -7.07 -5.21
CA GLY A 398 -27.90 -6.97 -5.74
C GLY A 398 -27.58 -8.06 -6.74
N SER A 399 -26.84 -7.72 -7.78
CA SER A 399 -26.43 -8.67 -8.83
C SER A 399 -25.58 -9.85 -8.33
N ARG A 400 -24.98 -9.72 -7.14
CA ARG A 400 -24.19 -10.76 -6.48
C ARG A 400 -25.07 -11.90 -5.91
N PHE A 401 -26.33 -11.62 -5.60
CA PHE A 401 -27.27 -12.61 -5.04
C PHE A 401 -27.99 -13.42 -6.13
N GLY A 402 -28.01 -12.92 -7.38
CA GLY A 402 -28.76 -13.52 -8.48
C GLY A 402 -30.28 -13.35 -8.37
N ASP A 403 -31.00 -14.12 -9.18
CA ASP A 403 -32.44 -14.04 -9.35
C ASP A 403 -33.21 -15.14 -8.61
N SER A 404 -32.55 -16.07 -7.94
CA SER A 404 -33.15 -17.30 -7.37
C SER A 404 -32.83 -17.57 -5.91
N THR A 405 -32.71 -16.55 -5.04
CA THR A 405 -32.56 -16.77 -3.61
C THR A 405 -33.86 -17.28 -2.99
N LYS A 406 -33.79 -18.39 -2.18
CA LYS A 406 -34.97 -19.07 -1.65
C LYS A 406 -35.79 -18.25 -0.64
N ASP A 407 -35.15 -17.34 0.09
CA ASP A 407 -35.75 -16.61 1.22
C ASP A 407 -35.97 -15.12 0.96
N GLY A 408 -35.83 -14.67 -0.28
CA GLY A 408 -36.05 -13.26 -0.68
C GLY A 408 -37.48 -12.98 -1.18
N PHE A 409 -37.92 -11.76 -0.95
CA PHE A 409 -39.13 -11.26 -1.62
C PHE A 409 -38.86 -11.11 -3.12
N GLN A 410 -39.72 -11.69 -3.96
CA GLN A 410 -39.59 -11.65 -5.42
C GLN A 410 -40.38 -10.48 -6.01
N LEU A 411 -39.67 -9.58 -6.69
CA LEU A 411 -40.29 -8.47 -7.43
C LEU A 411 -39.61 -8.33 -8.81
N CYS A 412 -40.38 -8.36 -9.88
CA CYS A 412 -39.91 -8.26 -11.26
C CYS A 412 -38.80 -9.27 -11.63
N GLY A 413 -38.89 -10.50 -11.10
CA GLY A 413 -37.91 -11.56 -11.36
C GLY A 413 -36.60 -11.40 -10.62
N VAL A 414 -36.51 -10.52 -9.63
CA VAL A 414 -35.33 -10.28 -8.81
C VAL A 414 -35.68 -10.51 -7.34
N SER A 415 -34.75 -11.11 -6.60
CA SER A 415 -34.88 -11.34 -5.14
C SER A 415 -34.45 -10.10 -4.36
N TRP A 416 -35.31 -9.68 -3.42
CA TRP A 416 -35.11 -8.51 -2.57
C TRP A 416 -34.98 -8.93 -1.09
N GLY A 417 -33.95 -8.50 -0.41
CA GLY A 417 -33.85 -8.55 1.05
C GLY A 417 -34.63 -7.37 1.65
N VAL A 418 -35.33 -7.60 2.78
CA VAL A 418 -36.08 -6.55 3.49
C VAL A 418 -35.54 -6.41 4.90
N PHE A 419 -35.22 -5.19 5.29
CA PHE A 419 -34.51 -4.86 6.53
C PHE A 419 -35.27 -3.77 7.30
N PRO A 420 -36.24 -4.15 8.17
CA PRO A 420 -36.94 -3.22 9.03
C PRO A 420 -36.15 -2.87 10.28
N SER A 421 -36.31 -1.64 10.76
CA SER A 421 -35.80 -1.16 12.04
C SER A 421 -36.85 -0.30 12.74
N LEU A 422 -36.98 -0.45 14.05
CA LEU A 422 -37.83 0.39 14.89
C LEU A 422 -37.04 0.81 16.12
N GLN A 423 -36.96 2.11 16.37
CA GLN A 423 -36.36 2.67 17.56
C GLN A 423 -37.36 3.55 18.31
N LEU A 424 -37.42 3.40 19.62
CA LEU A 424 -38.26 4.20 20.49
C LEU A 424 -37.37 4.91 21.51
N GLY A 425 -37.69 6.15 21.81
CA GLY A 425 -36.96 6.98 22.80
C GLY A 425 -37.89 7.73 23.73
N TRP A 426 -37.56 7.77 25.00
CA TRP A 426 -38.27 8.51 26.01
C TRP A 426 -37.29 9.30 26.86
N VAL A 427 -37.45 10.63 26.86
CA VAL A 427 -36.67 11.54 27.72
C VAL A 427 -37.41 11.69 29.04
N ILE A 428 -37.11 10.82 29.98
CA ILE A 428 -37.74 10.74 31.31
C ILE A 428 -37.48 12.04 32.07
N SER A 429 -36.33 12.64 31.94
CA SER A 429 -35.97 13.90 32.59
C SER A 429 -36.81 15.11 32.13
N SER A 430 -37.52 15.00 31.00
CA SER A 430 -38.44 16.03 30.51
C SER A 430 -39.86 15.85 31.00
N GLU A 431 -40.13 14.82 31.82
CA GLU A 431 -41.46 14.61 32.40
C GLU A 431 -41.74 15.61 33.56
N PRO A 432 -42.98 16.12 33.71
CA PRO A 432 -43.32 17.07 34.74
C PRO A 432 -43.12 16.56 36.18
N TRP A 433 -43.19 15.26 36.37
CA TRP A 433 -42.99 14.59 37.65
C TRP A 433 -41.52 14.31 37.98
N PHE A 434 -40.60 14.37 36.98
CA PHE A 434 -39.19 14.11 37.20
C PHE A 434 -38.48 15.33 37.80
N LYS A 435 -37.87 15.16 38.97
CA LYS A 435 -37.07 16.21 39.58
C LYS A 435 -35.60 16.02 39.24
N THR A 436 -35.07 16.92 38.44
CA THR A 436 -33.63 16.96 38.14
C THR A 436 -32.83 17.24 39.44
N SER A 437 -31.70 16.57 39.58
CA SER A 437 -30.76 16.73 40.69
C SER A 437 -29.36 17.07 40.16
N LYS A 438 -28.46 17.48 41.09
CA LYS A 438 -27.06 17.73 40.72
C LYS A 438 -26.36 16.49 40.14
N GLY A 439 -26.88 15.28 40.42
CA GLY A 439 -26.32 14.03 39.92
C GLY A 439 -26.95 13.54 38.63
N ILE A 440 -28.24 13.86 38.40
CA ILE A 440 -28.97 13.43 37.17
C ILE A 440 -29.79 14.62 36.66
N ASN A 441 -29.29 15.26 35.61
CA ASN A 441 -29.98 16.37 34.93
C ASN A 441 -30.61 15.96 33.59
N TYR A 442 -30.19 14.82 33.03
CA TYR A 442 -30.74 14.28 31.80
C TYR A 442 -30.83 12.75 31.90
N LEU A 443 -32.01 12.20 31.61
CA LEU A 443 -32.25 10.77 31.60
C LEU A 443 -33.10 10.43 30.37
N LYS A 444 -32.56 9.63 29.47
CA LYS A 444 -33.25 9.11 28.27
C LYS A 444 -33.20 7.59 28.26
N LEU A 445 -34.35 6.97 28.05
CA LEU A 445 -34.46 5.54 27.76
C LEU A 445 -34.66 5.35 26.25
N THR A 446 -33.92 4.40 25.66
CA THR A 446 -34.08 4.01 24.27
C THR A 446 -34.21 2.50 24.16
N ALA A 447 -35.07 2.04 23.28
CA ALA A 447 -35.22 0.64 22.93
C ALA A 447 -35.36 0.53 21.40
N GLY A 448 -34.72 -0.45 20.81
CA GLY A 448 -34.78 -0.66 19.37
C GLY A 448 -34.65 -2.13 18.99
N VAL A 449 -35.20 -2.45 17.83
CA VAL A 449 -35.04 -3.72 17.15
C VAL A 449 -34.76 -3.45 15.69
N ASP A 450 -33.80 -4.14 15.13
CA ASP A 450 -33.44 -4.05 13.72
C ASP A 450 -33.14 -5.43 13.15
N GLN A 451 -33.34 -5.54 11.84
CA GLN A 451 -32.92 -6.68 11.04
C GLN A 451 -31.92 -6.20 10.01
N SER A 452 -30.76 -6.84 9.97
CA SER A 452 -29.69 -6.55 9.02
C SER A 452 -29.34 -7.80 8.21
N GLY A 453 -28.70 -7.60 7.06
CA GLY A 453 -28.18 -8.67 6.19
C GLY A 453 -26.70 -8.42 5.89
N ASN A 454 -25.99 -9.48 5.48
CA ASN A 454 -24.63 -9.40 4.97
C ASN A 454 -24.64 -9.60 3.46
N ASP A 455 -23.95 -8.72 2.72
CA ASP A 455 -23.81 -8.74 1.27
C ASP A 455 -22.35 -8.95 0.81
N ASP A 456 -21.46 -9.31 1.73
CA ASP A 456 -20.05 -9.57 1.45
C ASP A 456 -19.87 -10.93 0.76
N LEU A 457 -20.20 -10.96 -0.52
CA LEU A 457 -20.10 -12.09 -1.42
C LEU A 457 -19.18 -11.74 -2.60
N ASP A 458 -18.56 -12.76 -3.19
CA ASP A 458 -17.82 -12.61 -4.44
C ASP A 458 -18.71 -12.05 -5.56
N TYR A 459 -18.11 -11.31 -6.49
CA TYR A 459 -18.83 -10.59 -7.56
C TYR A 459 -19.74 -11.48 -8.39
N TYR A 460 -19.39 -12.76 -8.55
CA TYR A 460 -20.08 -13.75 -9.36
C TYR A 460 -20.62 -14.93 -8.55
N ALA A 461 -20.79 -14.77 -7.23
CA ALA A 461 -21.24 -15.84 -6.34
C ALA A 461 -22.54 -16.52 -6.78
N ALA A 462 -23.44 -15.77 -7.41
CA ALA A 462 -24.70 -16.28 -7.92
C ALA A 462 -24.64 -16.86 -9.35
N ARG A 463 -23.48 -16.88 -9.98
CA ARG A 463 -23.33 -17.29 -11.38
C ARG A 463 -22.32 -18.41 -11.52
N THR A 464 -22.56 -19.32 -12.46
CA THR A 464 -21.54 -20.27 -12.90
C THR A 464 -20.55 -19.54 -13.82
N TYR A 465 -19.27 -19.64 -13.52
CA TYR A 465 -18.19 -19.08 -14.33
C TYR A 465 -17.10 -20.12 -14.58
N TRP A 466 -16.31 -19.88 -15.61
CA TRP A 466 -15.16 -20.70 -15.95
C TRP A 466 -13.89 -20.00 -15.51
N GLU A 467 -13.02 -20.74 -14.84
CA GLU A 467 -11.71 -20.25 -14.44
C GLU A 467 -10.63 -21.05 -15.17
N SER A 468 -9.66 -20.34 -15.77
CA SER A 468 -8.53 -21.00 -16.38
C SER A 468 -7.47 -21.35 -15.30
N VAL A 469 -7.21 -22.64 -15.16
CA VAL A 469 -6.21 -23.15 -14.20
C VAL A 469 -5.02 -23.69 -14.96
N LYS A 470 -3.81 -23.28 -14.56
CA LYS A 470 -2.57 -23.84 -15.11
C LYS A 470 -2.37 -25.24 -14.54
N VAL A 471 -2.57 -26.28 -15.34
CA VAL A 471 -2.48 -27.68 -14.92
C VAL A 471 -1.04 -28.19 -14.97
N THR A 472 -0.24 -27.72 -15.93
CA THR A 472 1.18 -28.03 -16.06
C THR A 472 1.94 -26.83 -16.62
N HIS A 473 3.28 -26.91 -16.69
CA HIS A 473 4.13 -25.81 -17.18
C HIS A 473 3.70 -25.24 -18.55
N ASN A 474 3.00 -26.00 -19.39
CA ASN A 474 2.62 -25.61 -20.74
C ASN A 474 1.14 -25.88 -21.08
N THR A 475 0.32 -26.33 -20.13
CA THR A 475 -1.07 -26.70 -20.40
C THR A 475 -1.99 -25.89 -19.51
N VAL A 476 -2.98 -25.22 -20.11
CA VAL A 476 -4.04 -24.51 -19.41
C VAL A 476 -5.29 -25.40 -19.42
N GLY A 477 -5.83 -25.72 -18.25
CA GLY A 477 -7.12 -26.37 -18.06
C GLY A 477 -8.22 -25.31 -17.85
N LEU A 478 -9.44 -25.65 -18.22
CA LEU A 478 -10.65 -24.84 -17.99
C LEU A 478 -11.51 -25.54 -16.94
#